data_db9db8af67576e97d9654f716d81368e
#
_entry.id   db9db8af67576e97d9654f716d81368e
#
_cell.length_a   1.000
_cell.length_b   1.000
_cell.length_c   1.000
_cell.angle_alpha   90.00
_cell.angle_beta   90.00
_cell.angle_gamma   90.00
#
_symmetry.space_group_name_H-M   'P 1'
#
loop_
_entity.id
_entity.type
_entity.pdbx_description
1 polymer ?
#
loop_
_entity_poly.entity_id
_entity_poly.type
_entity_poly.pdbx_seq_one_letter_code
_entity_poly.pdbx_strand_id
1 'polypeptide(L)'
;MIKTDLTVLAVDDDIINLKLLKSMLLKSGYVKEVIEAKNGSDAIGILKNRDDIDLILLDIIMPIMNGIEMLNVVRADDNLRQVPIVVLTTDETKKAEALECGANSFLMKPIRGDELVQKIKSVIV
;
A
#
# COMPACT_ATOMS: atom_id res chain seq x y z
N MET A 1 10.32 1.16 -19.24
CA MET A 1 10.44 -0.23 -18.72
C MET A 1 10.00 -0.23 -17.27
N ILE A 2 9.16 -1.18 -16.88
CA ILE A 2 8.69 -1.27 -15.48
C ILE A 2 9.79 -1.86 -14.60
N LYS A 3 9.92 -1.31 -13.39
CA LYS A 3 10.86 -1.82 -12.39
C LYS A 3 10.37 -3.18 -11.86
N THR A 4 11.30 -4.12 -11.75
CA THR A 4 11.09 -5.38 -11.03
C THR A 4 11.87 -5.33 -9.72
N ASP A 5 11.84 -6.38 -8.92
CA ASP A 5 12.53 -6.41 -7.63
C ASP A 5 12.03 -5.33 -6.66
N LEU A 6 10.73 -5.09 -6.67
CA LEU A 6 10.13 -4.09 -5.80
C LEU A 6 10.10 -4.54 -4.34
N THR A 7 10.29 -3.60 -3.43
CA THR A 7 10.03 -3.77 -2.01
C THR A 7 8.71 -3.10 -1.69
N VAL A 8 7.74 -3.87 -1.22
CA VAL A 8 6.37 -3.42 -0.98
C VAL A 8 6.06 -3.46 0.51
N LEU A 9 5.50 -2.37 1.02
CA LEU A 9 4.96 -2.31 2.38
C LEU A 9 3.46 -2.57 2.30
N ALA A 10 2.98 -3.65 2.91
CA ALA A 10 1.57 -3.99 2.97
C ALA A 10 1.04 -3.67 4.38
N VAL A 11 0.01 -2.84 4.45
CA VAL A 11 -0.55 -2.35 5.71
C VAL A 11 -2.01 -2.77 5.83
N ASP A 12 -2.30 -3.64 6.79
CA ASP A 12 -3.64 -4.17 7.04
C ASP A 12 -3.65 -4.76 8.45
N ASP A 13 -4.73 -4.57 9.20
CA ASP A 13 -4.85 -5.12 10.55
C ASP A 13 -5.23 -6.61 10.56
N ASP A 14 -5.64 -7.15 9.41
CA ASP A 14 -6.01 -8.55 9.27
C ASP A 14 -4.82 -9.36 8.75
N ILE A 15 -4.27 -10.22 9.61
CA ILE A 15 -3.10 -11.02 9.28
C ILE A 15 -3.35 -11.97 8.11
N ILE A 16 -4.58 -12.46 7.95
CA ILE A 16 -4.94 -13.35 6.85
C ILE A 16 -4.85 -12.58 5.53
N ASN A 17 -5.38 -11.36 5.49
CA ASN A 17 -5.26 -10.50 4.30
C ASN A 17 -3.80 -10.19 3.97
N LEU A 18 -2.98 -9.91 4.98
CA LEU A 18 -1.54 -9.67 4.77
C LEU A 18 -0.86 -10.87 4.13
N LYS A 19 -1.17 -12.09 4.60
CA LYS A 19 -0.57 -13.31 4.04
C LYS A 19 -1.02 -13.55 2.61
N LEU A 20 -2.28 -13.29 2.29
CA LEU A 20 -2.79 -13.41 0.93
C LEU A 20 -2.13 -12.39 -0.01
N LEU A 21 -2.03 -11.14 0.41
CA LEU A 21 -1.35 -10.10 -0.36
C LEU A 21 0.11 -10.46 -0.60
N LYS A 22 0.81 -10.88 0.44
CA LYS A 22 2.21 -11.28 0.33
C LYS A 22 2.38 -12.38 -0.70
N SER A 23 1.53 -13.41 -0.65
CA SER A 23 1.58 -14.52 -1.60
C SER A 23 1.38 -14.03 -3.04
N MET A 24 0.35 -13.20 -3.28
CA MET A 24 0.07 -12.65 -4.60
C MET A 24 1.24 -11.81 -5.12
N LEU A 25 1.80 -10.96 -4.27
CA LEU A 25 2.89 -10.06 -4.65
C LEU A 25 4.15 -10.83 -5.01
N LEU A 26 4.54 -11.81 -4.20
CA LEU A 26 5.73 -12.60 -4.46
C LEU A 26 5.59 -13.46 -5.72
N LYS A 27 4.39 -13.91 -6.03
CA LYS A 27 4.12 -14.69 -7.25
C LYS A 27 4.03 -13.83 -8.51
N SER A 28 3.89 -12.52 -8.36
CA SER A 28 3.69 -11.62 -9.51
C SER A 28 4.88 -11.50 -10.44
N GLY A 29 6.08 -11.76 -9.94
CA GLY A 29 7.32 -11.58 -10.68
C GLY A 29 7.87 -10.16 -10.60
N TYR A 30 7.19 -9.23 -9.94
CA TYR A 30 7.61 -7.83 -9.83
C TYR A 30 8.10 -7.45 -8.43
N VAL A 31 7.89 -8.31 -7.44
CA VAL A 31 8.15 -7.99 -6.04
C VAL A 31 9.14 -8.98 -5.45
N LYS A 32 10.23 -8.48 -4.88
CA LYS A 32 11.23 -9.32 -4.21
C LYS A 32 10.99 -9.45 -2.72
N GLU A 33 10.41 -8.44 -2.09
CA GLU A 33 10.23 -8.40 -0.64
C GLU A 33 8.91 -7.74 -0.28
N VAL A 34 8.19 -8.32 0.69
CA VAL A 34 6.98 -7.75 1.25
C VAL A 34 7.18 -7.56 2.74
N ILE A 35 7.04 -6.32 3.20
CA ILE A 35 7.11 -5.97 4.62
C ILE A 35 5.68 -5.75 5.09
N GLU A 36 5.32 -6.32 6.23
CA GLU A 36 3.96 -6.26 6.77
C GLU A 36 3.88 -5.30 7.94
N ALA A 37 2.83 -4.49 7.98
CA ALA A 37 2.50 -3.63 9.11
C ALA A 37 1.03 -3.80 9.46
N LYS A 38 0.70 -3.78 10.74
CA LYS A 38 -0.65 -4.07 11.25
C LYS A 38 -1.51 -2.82 11.41
N ASN A 39 -0.91 -1.64 11.35
CA ASN A 39 -1.60 -0.36 11.46
C ASN A 39 -0.73 0.74 10.88
N GLY A 40 -1.31 1.94 10.77
CA GLY A 40 -0.60 3.08 10.21
C GLY A 40 0.61 3.53 11.02
N SER A 41 0.54 3.44 12.35
CA SER A 41 1.64 3.83 13.23
C SER A 41 2.87 2.95 13.02
N ASP A 42 2.68 1.63 12.97
CA ASP A 42 3.75 0.68 12.69
C ASP A 42 4.35 0.93 11.31
N ALA A 43 3.48 1.18 10.32
CA ALA A 43 3.91 1.46 8.94
C ALA A 43 4.78 2.72 8.86
N ILE A 44 4.40 3.79 9.54
CA ILE A 44 5.18 5.02 9.57
C ILE A 44 6.56 4.77 10.19
N GLY A 45 6.61 3.99 11.28
CA GLY A 45 7.88 3.60 11.91
C GLY A 45 8.81 2.88 10.93
N ILE A 46 8.25 1.95 10.15
CA ILE A 46 9.01 1.23 9.12
C ILE A 46 9.52 2.20 8.05
N LEU A 47 8.66 3.09 7.56
CA LEU A 47 9.02 4.06 6.52
C LEU A 47 10.12 5.01 6.97
N LYS A 48 10.13 5.40 8.24
CA LYS A 48 11.16 6.29 8.78
C LYS A 48 12.53 5.62 8.90
N ASN A 49 12.56 4.30 8.99
CA ASN A 49 13.79 3.52 9.15
C ASN A 49 14.27 2.86 7.86
N ARG A 50 13.53 3.01 6.77
CA ARG A 50 13.89 2.41 5.46
C ARG A 50 13.63 3.43 4.35
N ASP A 51 14.55 3.53 3.43
CA ASP A 51 14.44 4.39 2.25
C ASP A 51 14.25 3.61 0.96
N ASP A 52 14.06 2.29 1.05
CA ASP A 52 13.98 1.39 -0.09
C ASP A 52 12.55 0.89 -0.40
N ILE A 53 11.54 1.45 0.24
CA ILE A 53 10.15 1.09 -0.02
C ILE A 53 9.71 1.69 -1.36
N ASP A 54 9.31 0.84 -2.29
CA ASP A 54 8.91 1.24 -3.65
C ASP A 54 7.41 1.48 -3.79
N LEU A 55 6.61 0.86 -2.94
CA LEU A 55 5.15 0.89 -3.04
C LEU A 55 4.52 0.57 -1.70
N ILE A 56 3.44 1.25 -1.38
CA ILE A 56 2.62 0.96 -0.21
C ILE A 56 1.24 0.47 -0.65
N LEU A 57 0.82 -0.69 -0.14
CA LEU A 57 -0.56 -1.16 -0.26
C LEU A 57 -1.22 -0.95 1.10
N LEU A 58 -2.30 -0.19 1.14
CA LEU A 58 -2.81 0.37 2.37
C LEU A 58 -4.31 0.13 2.54
N ASP A 59 -4.68 -0.63 3.56
CA ASP A 59 -6.09 -0.75 3.96
C ASP A 59 -6.53 0.55 4.65
N ILE A 60 -7.77 0.97 4.41
CA ILE A 60 -8.30 2.20 5.00
C ILE A 60 -8.76 1.98 6.45
N ILE A 61 -9.48 0.88 6.69
CA ILE A 61 -10.12 0.65 7.99
C ILE A 61 -9.20 -0.15 8.90
N MET A 62 -8.53 0.54 9.81
CA MET A 62 -7.58 -0.04 10.75
C MET A 62 -7.68 0.67 12.10
N PRO A 63 -7.35 -0.03 13.20
CA PRO A 63 -7.27 0.61 14.52
C PRO A 63 -6.03 1.50 14.65
N ILE A 64 -5.99 2.33 15.68
CA ILE A 64 -4.89 3.22 16.07
C ILE A 64 -4.71 4.36 15.08
N MET A 65 -4.25 4.06 13.86
CA MET A 65 -4.14 5.03 12.76
C MET A 65 -4.70 4.38 11.51
N ASN A 66 -5.83 4.91 11.00
CA ASN A 66 -6.46 4.39 9.79
C ASN A 66 -5.70 4.82 8.53
N GLY A 67 -6.10 4.26 7.37
CA GLY A 67 -5.40 4.52 6.13
C GLY A 67 -5.43 5.98 5.68
N ILE A 68 -6.52 6.69 5.91
CA ILE A 68 -6.62 8.11 5.53
C ILE A 68 -5.66 8.96 6.38
N GLU A 69 -5.61 8.69 7.68
CA GLU A 69 -4.66 9.37 8.57
C GLU A 69 -3.23 9.10 8.14
N MET A 70 -2.91 7.86 7.80
CA MET A 70 -1.59 7.49 7.33
C MET A 70 -1.24 8.21 6.02
N LEU A 71 -2.17 8.28 5.07
CA LEU A 71 -1.97 9.03 3.82
C LEU A 71 -1.56 10.47 4.11
N ASN A 72 -2.28 11.13 5.02
CA ASN A 72 -1.99 12.51 5.37
C ASN A 72 -0.58 12.66 5.96
N VAL A 73 -0.18 11.75 6.83
CA VAL A 73 1.16 11.77 7.45
C VAL A 73 2.24 11.59 6.39
N VAL A 74 2.07 10.60 5.50
CA VAL A 74 3.08 10.31 4.46
C VAL A 74 3.20 11.48 3.48
N ARG A 75 2.10 12.06 3.05
CA ARG A 75 2.13 13.15 2.07
C ARG A 75 2.63 14.46 2.65
N ALA A 76 2.56 14.64 3.97
CA ALA A 76 3.09 15.81 4.66
C ALA A 76 4.59 15.69 4.97
N ASP A 77 5.16 14.51 4.84
CA ASP A 77 6.58 14.25 5.15
C ASP A 77 7.41 14.39 3.88
N ASP A 78 8.36 15.32 3.87
CA ASP A 78 9.18 15.61 2.69
C ASP A 78 9.98 14.40 2.18
N ASN A 79 10.32 13.48 3.07
CA ASN A 79 11.09 12.29 2.71
C ASN A 79 10.21 11.14 2.21
N LEU A 80 8.91 11.16 2.51
CA LEU A 80 8.00 10.05 2.23
C LEU A 80 6.95 10.37 1.16
N ARG A 81 6.71 11.65 0.87
CA ARG A 81 5.58 12.07 0.02
C ARG A 81 5.62 11.57 -1.42
N GLN A 82 6.76 11.05 -1.87
CA GLN A 82 6.92 10.56 -3.24
C GLN A 82 6.58 9.07 -3.38
N VAL A 83 6.41 8.34 -2.27
CA VAL A 83 6.16 6.89 -2.34
C VAL A 83 4.77 6.62 -2.91
N PRO A 84 4.66 5.79 -3.96
CA PRO A 84 3.35 5.43 -4.50
C PRO A 84 2.53 4.65 -3.48
N ILE A 85 1.23 4.98 -3.39
CA ILE A 85 0.30 4.33 -2.47
C ILE A 85 -0.94 3.88 -3.23
N VAL A 86 -1.28 2.60 -3.13
CA VAL A 86 -2.53 2.04 -3.62
C VAL A 86 -3.38 1.68 -2.41
N VAL A 87 -4.57 2.26 -2.33
CA VAL A 87 -5.50 2.02 -1.23
C VAL A 87 -6.38 0.81 -1.54
N LEU A 88 -6.56 -0.05 -0.53
CA LEU A 88 -7.38 -1.26 -0.62
C LEU A 88 -8.54 -1.12 0.36
N THR A 89 -9.78 -1.35 -0.08
CA THR A 89 -10.93 -1.24 0.81
C THR A 89 -12.14 -2.01 0.28
N THR A 90 -13.06 -2.34 1.20
CA THR A 90 -14.38 -2.87 0.83
C THR A 90 -15.40 -1.76 0.63
N ASP A 91 -15.05 -0.52 0.96
CA ASP A 91 -15.98 0.62 0.94
C ASP A 91 -15.63 1.58 -0.19
N GLU A 92 -16.37 1.48 -1.30
CA GLU A 92 -16.17 2.33 -2.47
C GLU A 92 -16.39 3.82 -2.18
N THR A 93 -17.18 4.14 -1.14
CA THR A 93 -17.43 5.54 -0.79
C THR A 93 -16.18 6.25 -0.28
N LYS A 94 -15.15 5.51 0.10
CA LYS A 94 -13.87 6.07 0.56
C LYS A 94 -12.92 6.42 -0.57
N LYS A 95 -13.23 6.05 -1.80
CA LYS A 95 -12.33 6.24 -2.95
C LYS A 95 -11.98 7.71 -3.16
N ALA A 96 -12.98 8.58 -3.22
CA ALA A 96 -12.74 10.00 -3.48
C ALA A 96 -11.88 10.63 -2.40
N GLU A 97 -12.17 10.34 -1.13
CA GLU A 97 -11.39 10.86 0.00
C GLU A 97 -9.94 10.38 -0.05
N ALA A 98 -9.73 9.10 -0.33
CA ALA A 98 -8.39 8.53 -0.41
C ALA A 98 -7.57 9.20 -1.52
N LEU A 99 -8.16 9.38 -2.70
CA LEU A 99 -7.48 10.04 -3.82
C LEU A 99 -7.17 11.51 -3.51
N GLU A 100 -8.10 12.22 -2.87
CA GLU A 100 -7.88 13.61 -2.45
C GLU A 100 -6.75 13.72 -1.43
N CYS A 101 -6.62 12.72 -0.55
CA CYS A 101 -5.55 12.70 0.45
C CYS A 101 -4.21 12.23 -0.10
N GLY A 102 -4.13 11.89 -1.39
CA GLY A 102 -2.86 11.61 -2.06
C GLY A 102 -2.60 10.17 -2.44
N ALA A 103 -3.62 9.29 -2.41
CA ALA A 103 -3.46 7.94 -2.93
C ALA A 103 -3.26 7.99 -4.45
N ASN A 104 -2.36 7.17 -4.98
CA ASN A 104 -2.11 7.10 -6.41
C ASN A 104 -3.17 6.28 -7.13
N SER A 105 -3.75 5.30 -6.47
CA SER A 105 -4.78 4.45 -7.04
C SER A 105 -5.55 3.73 -5.95
N PHE A 106 -6.49 2.91 -6.35
CA PHE A 106 -7.48 2.30 -5.47
C PHE A 106 -7.86 0.93 -6.01
N LEU A 107 -8.05 -0.04 -5.13
CA LEU A 107 -8.56 -1.37 -5.47
C LEU A 107 -9.64 -1.78 -4.47
N MET A 108 -10.73 -2.35 -4.99
CA MET A 108 -11.79 -2.92 -4.15
C MET A 108 -11.39 -4.32 -3.68
N LYS A 109 -11.66 -4.62 -2.42
CA LYS A 109 -11.56 -5.99 -1.90
C LYS A 109 -12.82 -6.77 -2.31
N PRO A 110 -12.72 -8.08 -2.55
CA PRO A 110 -11.53 -8.93 -2.45
C PRO A 110 -10.55 -8.67 -3.61
N ILE A 111 -9.27 -8.67 -3.29
CA ILE A 111 -8.22 -8.38 -4.27
C ILE A 111 -7.96 -9.60 -5.15
N ARG A 112 -7.91 -9.38 -6.45
CA ARG A 112 -7.54 -10.41 -7.43
C ARG A 112 -6.11 -10.17 -7.88
N GLY A 113 -5.37 -11.27 -8.08
CA GLY A 113 -3.95 -11.17 -8.43
C GLY A 113 -3.69 -10.42 -9.73
N ASP A 114 -4.53 -10.63 -10.75
CA ASP A 114 -4.38 -9.93 -12.03
C ASP A 114 -4.65 -8.42 -11.91
N GLU A 115 -5.66 -8.04 -11.12
CA GLU A 115 -5.96 -6.62 -10.87
C GLU A 115 -4.83 -5.95 -10.10
N LEU A 116 -4.27 -6.64 -9.11
CA LEU A 116 -3.16 -6.15 -8.31
C LEU A 116 -1.93 -5.87 -9.19
N VAL A 117 -1.59 -6.81 -10.06
CA VAL A 117 -0.45 -6.66 -10.98
C VAL A 117 -0.67 -5.46 -11.91
N GLN A 118 -1.88 -5.30 -12.46
CA GLN A 118 -2.18 -4.17 -13.33
C GLN A 118 -2.03 -2.83 -12.61
N LYS A 119 -2.48 -2.75 -11.34
CA LYS A 119 -2.32 -1.53 -10.57
C LYS A 119 -0.86 -1.22 -10.27
N ILE A 120 -0.07 -2.23 -9.93
CA ILE A 120 1.37 -2.05 -9.70
C ILE A 120 2.00 -1.45 -10.95
N LYS A 121 1.73 -2.03 -12.11
CA LYS A 121 2.26 -1.53 -13.39
C LYS A 121 1.87 -0.08 -13.65
N SER A 122 0.66 0.31 -13.26
CA SER A 122 0.16 1.66 -13.53
C SER A 122 0.80 2.72 -12.63
N VAL A 123 1.21 2.38 -11.41
CA VAL A 123 1.73 3.36 -10.44
C VAL A 123 3.26 3.39 -10.35
N ILE A 124 3.95 2.35 -10.81
CA ILE A 124 5.40 2.22 -10.70
C ILE A 124 6.14 2.75 -11.94
N VAL A 125 5.47 3.01 -12.99
CA VAL A 125 6.07 3.48 -14.26
C VAL A 125 6.92 4.75 -14.11
#